data_84d66833b8c0010b1f75c6ed0c5cd246
#
_entry.id   84d66833b8c0010b1f75c6ed0c5cd246
#
_cell.length_a   1.000
_cell.length_b   1.000
_cell.length_c   1.000
_cell.angle_alpha   90.00
_cell.angle_beta   90.00
_cell.angle_gamma   90.00
#
_symmetry.space_group_name_H-M   'P 1'
#
loop_
_entity.id
_entity.type
_entity.pdbx_description
1 polymer ?
#
loop_
_entity_poly.entity_id
_entity_poly.type
_entity_poly.pdbx_seq_one_letter_code
_entity_poly.pdbx_strand_id
1 'polypeptide(L)'
;VDGTIGRGAAPSGASTGEFEALELRDNDKSRYLGKGVTKAVENINTSINDVIAGMDASDIYAIDKAMIKADGTKDKSNFGANAILAVSIACCRAAATSLDIPLYRFLGGISGNRMPVPMMNIVNGGCHALSSGLDVQEFMIMPVGAPSFKECLRWCAEVFHALAAILKSRGLATSVGDEGGFAPALKSDEEAIETILEAVKNAGYEPGKD
;
A
#
# COMPACT_ATOMS: atom_id res chain seq x y z
N VAL A 1 -6.92 -31.38 -6.00
CA VAL A 1 -6.74 -30.53 -7.19
C VAL A 1 -8.10 -30.41 -7.85
N ASP A 2 -8.85 -29.39 -7.48
CA ASP A 2 -10.24 -29.15 -7.86
C ASP A 2 -10.40 -28.19 -9.05
N GLY A 3 -9.28 -27.72 -9.63
CA GLY A 3 -9.28 -26.75 -10.73
C GLY A 3 -9.46 -25.29 -10.30
N THR A 4 -9.46 -24.99 -9.01
CA THR A 4 -9.60 -23.62 -8.51
C THR A 4 -8.41 -22.76 -8.94
N ILE A 5 -8.69 -21.51 -9.36
CA ILE A 5 -7.69 -20.57 -9.82
C ILE A 5 -7.67 -19.35 -8.87
N GLY A 6 -6.48 -18.97 -8.40
CA GLY A 6 -6.24 -17.72 -7.70
C GLY A 6 -5.45 -16.73 -8.56
N ARG A 7 -5.79 -15.44 -8.49
CA ARG A 7 -5.07 -14.38 -9.19
C ARG A 7 -4.36 -13.47 -8.18
N GLY A 8 -3.05 -13.33 -8.31
CA GLY A 8 -2.23 -12.41 -7.53
C GLY A 8 -1.63 -11.31 -8.39
N ALA A 9 -1.54 -10.11 -7.87
CA ALA A 9 -0.82 -8.99 -8.47
C ALA A 9 -0.04 -8.28 -7.37
N ALA A 10 1.23 -7.98 -7.65
CA ALA A 10 2.10 -7.18 -6.79
C ALA A 10 2.52 -5.93 -7.56
N PRO A 11 1.72 -4.85 -7.50
CA PRO A 11 2.08 -3.57 -8.12
C PRO A 11 3.32 -2.98 -7.45
N SER A 12 4.01 -2.09 -8.17
CA SER A 12 5.14 -1.36 -7.61
C SER A 12 4.71 -0.49 -6.43
N GLY A 13 5.54 -0.47 -5.38
CA GLY A 13 5.50 0.59 -4.38
C GLY A 13 6.23 1.82 -4.92
N ALA A 14 5.64 3.00 -4.82
CA ALA A 14 6.18 4.24 -5.41
C ALA A 14 7.55 4.64 -4.82
N SER A 15 7.76 4.38 -3.54
CA SER A 15 9.02 4.61 -2.82
C SER A 15 9.64 3.31 -2.32
N THR A 16 10.95 3.32 -2.06
CA THR A 16 11.69 2.19 -1.50
C THR A 16 12.51 2.64 -0.30
N GLY A 17 12.46 1.87 0.79
CA GLY A 17 13.31 2.06 1.96
C GLY A 17 14.56 1.20 1.91
N GLU A 18 15.59 1.58 2.67
CA GLU A 18 16.87 0.85 2.74
C GLU A 18 16.72 -0.61 3.20
N PHE A 19 15.73 -0.87 4.04
CA PHE A 19 15.49 -2.19 4.64
C PHE A 19 14.37 -2.99 3.98
N GLU A 20 13.78 -2.47 2.92
CA GLU A 20 12.76 -3.18 2.16
C GLU A 20 13.33 -4.34 1.35
N ALA A 21 12.50 -5.33 1.11
CA ALA A 21 12.84 -6.40 0.18
C ALA A 21 12.87 -5.86 -1.26
N LEU A 22 13.77 -6.41 -2.07
CA LEU A 22 14.04 -5.90 -3.41
C LEU A 22 12.87 -6.15 -4.37
N GLU A 23 12.33 -5.11 -4.96
CA GLU A 23 11.48 -5.18 -6.14
C GLU A 23 12.37 -5.45 -7.37
N LEU A 24 12.33 -6.68 -7.90
CA LEU A 24 13.19 -7.09 -9.00
C LEU A 24 12.76 -6.41 -10.31
N ARG A 25 13.68 -5.69 -10.92
CA ARG A 25 13.54 -5.03 -12.21
C ARG A 25 14.53 -5.59 -13.22
N ASP A 26 14.18 -5.50 -14.51
CA ASP A 26 15.02 -6.04 -15.60
C ASP A 26 16.31 -5.24 -15.79
N ASN A 27 16.29 -3.94 -15.48
CA ASN A 27 17.38 -3.00 -15.72
C ASN A 27 17.77 -2.83 -17.20
N ASP A 28 16.93 -3.31 -18.13
CA ASP A 28 17.08 -3.13 -19.56
C ASP A 28 16.49 -1.78 -19.98
N LYS A 29 17.33 -0.79 -20.18
CA LYS A 29 16.92 0.57 -20.52
C LYS A 29 16.18 0.68 -21.87
N SER A 30 16.31 -0.32 -22.76
CA SER A 30 15.58 -0.36 -24.03
C SER A 30 14.09 -0.68 -23.85
N ARG A 31 13.69 -1.22 -22.67
CA ARG A 31 12.31 -1.58 -22.34
C ARG A 31 11.91 -0.89 -21.03
N TYR A 32 10.84 -0.10 -21.10
CA TYR A 32 10.28 0.62 -19.94
C TYR A 32 11.34 1.37 -19.11
N LEU A 33 12.38 1.89 -19.77
CA LEU A 33 13.50 2.62 -19.15
C LEU A 33 14.21 1.80 -18.04
N GLY A 34 14.24 0.49 -18.16
CA GLY A 34 14.82 -0.44 -17.17
C GLY A 34 13.84 -0.95 -16.13
N LYS A 35 12.60 -0.45 -16.10
CA LYS A 35 11.58 -0.80 -15.09
C LYS A 35 10.74 -2.02 -15.45
N GLY A 36 11.10 -2.79 -16.49
CA GLY A 36 10.47 -4.06 -16.83
C GLY A 36 10.58 -5.10 -15.71
N VAL A 37 9.73 -6.12 -15.72
CA VAL A 37 9.65 -7.17 -14.70
C VAL A 37 9.67 -8.58 -15.31
N THR A 38 10.24 -8.73 -16.49
CA THR A 38 10.30 -10.03 -17.19
C THR A 38 11.07 -11.09 -16.39
N LYS A 39 12.16 -10.69 -15.72
CA LYS A 39 12.93 -11.60 -14.84
C LYS A 39 12.08 -12.11 -13.66
N ALA A 40 11.30 -11.22 -13.03
CA ALA A 40 10.40 -11.63 -11.96
C ALA A 40 9.31 -12.60 -12.47
N VAL A 41 8.75 -12.34 -13.65
CA VAL A 41 7.78 -13.23 -14.29
C VAL A 41 8.41 -14.59 -14.65
N GLU A 42 9.64 -14.61 -15.15
CA GLU A 42 10.37 -15.85 -15.43
C GLU A 42 10.59 -16.66 -14.14
N ASN A 43 10.99 -16.01 -13.05
CA ASN A 43 11.14 -16.65 -11.75
C ASN A 43 9.84 -17.28 -11.25
N ILE A 44 8.69 -16.63 -11.46
CA ILE A 44 7.38 -17.20 -11.12
C ILE A 44 7.11 -18.46 -11.93
N ASN A 45 7.35 -18.41 -13.25
CA ASN A 45 7.00 -19.50 -14.17
C ASN A 45 7.96 -20.69 -14.09
N THR A 46 9.13 -20.52 -13.50
CA THR A 46 10.18 -21.55 -13.39
C THR A 46 10.49 -21.88 -11.93
N SER A 47 11.48 -21.22 -11.35
CA SER A 47 12.05 -21.58 -10.04
C SER A 47 11.02 -21.55 -8.91
N ILE A 48 10.13 -20.55 -8.86
CA ILE A 48 9.09 -20.49 -7.82
C ILE A 48 8.05 -21.60 -8.05
N ASN A 49 7.63 -21.80 -9.30
CA ASN A 49 6.71 -22.88 -9.65
C ASN A 49 7.26 -24.25 -9.22
N ASP A 50 8.54 -24.52 -9.50
CA ASP A 50 9.18 -25.79 -9.13
C ASP A 50 9.23 -26.00 -7.62
N VAL A 51 9.42 -24.92 -6.85
CA VAL A 51 9.47 -24.96 -5.38
C VAL A 51 8.13 -25.28 -4.76
N ILE A 52 7.03 -24.70 -5.28
CA ILE A 52 5.70 -24.81 -4.65
C ILE A 52 4.79 -25.86 -5.30
N ALA A 53 5.20 -26.44 -6.43
CA ALA A 53 4.42 -27.46 -7.14
C ALA A 53 4.08 -28.63 -6.20
N GLY A 54 2.79 -28.98 -6.11
CA GLY A 54 2.31 -30.06 -5.23
C GLY A 54 2.10 -29.68 -3.76
N MET A 55 2.41 -28.45 -3.35
CA MET A 55 2.10 -27.96 -2.00
C MET A 55 0.62 -27.64 -1.85
N ASP A 56 0.12 -27.67 -0.61
CA ASP A 56 -1.24 -27.26 -0.28
C ASP A 56 -1.34 -25.73 -0.26
N ALA A 57 -2.15 -25.16 -1.14
CA ALA A 57 -2.36 -23.71 -1.22
C ALA A 57 -2.99 -23.12 0.05
N SER A 58 -3.61 -23.91 0.92
CA SER A 58 -4.15 -23.44 2.19
C SER A 58 -3.08 -23.25 3.28
N ASP A 59 -1.92 -23.89 3.14
CA ASP A 59 -0.79 -23.68 4.06
C ASP A 59 0.14 -22.58 3.52
N ILE A 60 -0.36 -21.33 3.63
CA ILE A 60 0.35 -20.13 3.17
C ILE A 60 1.72 -19.98 3.84
N TYR A 61 1.82 -20.33 5.13
CA TYR A 61 3.10 -20.26 5.85
C TYR A 61 4.15 -21.21 5.28
N ALA A 62 3.76 -22.42 4.91
CA ALA A 62 4.68 -23.36 4.28
C ALA A 62 5.11 -22.89 2.89
N ILE A 63 4.16 -22.37 2.08
CA ILE A 63 4.45 -21.81 0.75
C ILE A 63 5.42 -20.63 0.85
N ASP A 64 5.13 -19.65 1.69
CA ASP A 64 5.97 -18.46 1.84
C ASP A 64 7.37 -18.84 2.34
N LYS A 65 7.47 -19.71 3.33
CA LYS A 65 8.76 -20.23 3.82
C LYS A 65 9.54 -20.97 2.75
N ALA A 66 8.87 -21.78 1.91
CA ALA A 66 9.52 -22.49 0.83
C ALA A 66 10.13 -21.52 -0.20
N MET A 67 9.37 -20.51 -0.63
CA MET A 67 9.84 -19.47 -1.54
C MET A 67 11.01 -18.66 -0.97
N ILE A 68 10.88 -18.19 0.28
CA ILE A 68 11.93 -17.41 0.97
C ILE A 68 13.20 -18.26 1.15
N LYS A 69 13.08 -19.52 1.51
CA LYS A 69 14.22 -20.43 1.66
C LYS A 69 14.91 -20.70 0.32
N ALA A 70 14.15 -20.85 -0.75
CA ALA A 70 14.68 -21.07 -2.09
C ALA A 70 15.33 -19.81 -2.68
N ASP A 71 14.81 -18.62 -2.38
CA ASP A 71 15.46 -17.36 -2.71
C ASP A 71 16.82 -17.24 -2.03
N GLY A 72 16.90 -17.57 -0.74
CA GLY A 72 18.14 -17.68 0.05
C GLY A 72 18.82 -16.36 0.38
N THR A 73 18.26 -15.21 -0.05
CA THR A 73 18.80 -13.88 0.26
C THR A 73 17.99 -13.19 1.35
N LYS A 74 18.60 -12.23 2.06
CA LYS A 74 17.93 -11.47 3.11
C LYS A 74 16.81 -10.58 2.52
N ASP A 75 17.08 -9.97 1.38
CA ASP A 75 16.25 -8.97 0.70
C ASP A 75 15.42 -9.53 -0.46
N LYS A 76 15.38 -10.86 -0.65
CA LYS A 76 14.69 -11.57 -1.75
C LYS A 76 15.17 -11.13 -3.14
N SER A 77 16.47 -10.84 -3.27
CA SER A 77 17.04 -10.31 -4.50
C SER A 77 17.20 -11.36 -5.63
N ASN A 78 17.15 -12.66 -5.33
CA ASN A 78 17.23 -13.70 -6.35
C ASN A 78 15.90 -13.85 -7.12
N PHE A 79 14.77 -13.97 -6.42
CA PHE A 79 13.46 -14.12 -7.05
C PHE A 79 12.76 -12.79 -7.29
N GLY A 80 12.99 -11.83 -6.40
CA GLY A 80 12.28 -10.57 -6.32
C GLY A 80 11.09 -10.63 -5.34
N ALA A 81 11.01 -9.64 -4.46
CA ALA A 81 9.88 -9.52 -3.53
C ALA A 81 8.53 -9.43 -4.26
N ASN A 82 8.48 -8.74 -5.39
CA ASN A 82 7.31 -8.65 -6.25
C ASN A 82 6.86 -10.02 -6.80
N ALA A 83 7.80 -10.90 -7.21
CA ALA A 83 7.47 -12.24 -7.66
C ALA A 83 6.93 -13.11 -6.52
N ILE A 84 7.61 -13.12 -5.37
CA ILE A 84 7.19 -13.88 -4.18
C ILE A 84 5.82 -13.42 -3.70
N LEU A 85 5.60 -12.10 -3.58
CA LEU A 85 4.33 -11.54 -3.12
C LEU A 85 3.17 -11.85 -4.08
N ALA A 86 3.39 -11.75 -5.40
CA ALA A 86 2.35 -12.08 -6.39
C ALA A 86 1.89 -13.54 -6.25
N VAL A 87 2.81 -14.48 -6.04
CA VAL A 87 2.50 -15.89 -5.84
C VAL A 87 1.79 -16.14 -4.51
N SER A 88 2.28 -15.55 -3.41
CA SER A 88 1.64 -15.64 -2.09
C SER A 88 0.19 -15.18 -2.13
N ILE A 89 -0.09 -14.01 -2.73
CA ILE A 89 -1.45 -13.49 -2.91
C ILE A 89 -2.31 -14.45 -3.77
N ALA A 90 -1.76 -14.99 -4.85
CA ALA A 90 -2.47 -15.93 -5.72
C ALA A 90 -2.86 -17.20 -4.97
N CYS A 91 -1.94 -17.78 -4.19
CA CYS A 91 -2.20 -18.96 -3.37
C CYS A 91 -3.27 -18.69 -2.30
N CYS A 92 -3.19 -17.56 -1.58
CA CYS A 92 -4.21 -17.15 -0.61
C CYS A 92 -5.61 -17.07 -1.23
N ARG A 93 -5.72 -16.48 -2.42
CA ARG A 93 -7.00 -16.34 -3.12
C ARG A 93 -7.50 -17.67 -3.64
N ALA A 94 -6.63 -18.53 -4.18
CA ALA A 94 -7.00 -19.86 -4.60
C ALA A 94 -7.54 -20.68 -3.42
N ALA A 95 -6.84 -20.67 -2.29
CA ALA A 95 -7.27 -21.36 -1.07
C ALA A 95 -8.61 -20.86 -0.56
N ALA A 96 -8.80 -19.56 -0.45
CA ALA A 96 -10.07 -18.98 -0.01
C ALA A 96 -11.23 -19.38 -0.93
N THR A 97 -11.00 -19.36 -2.27
CA THR A 97 -11.98 -19.77 -3.26
C THR A 97 -12.29 -21.28 -3.18
N SER A 98 -11.28 -22.12 -3.03
CA SER A 98 -11.45 -23.57 -2.89
C SER A 98 -12.25 -23.94 -1.63
N LEU A 99 -12.10 -23.17 -0.56
CA LEU A 99 -12.84 -23.34 0.70
C LEU A 99 -14.22 -22.67 0.69
N ASP A 100 -14.59 -21.99 -0.40
CA ASP A 100 -15.82 -21.20 -0.54
C ASP A 100 -16.03 -20.17 0.58
N ILE A 101 -14.93 -19.50 0.98
CA ILE A 101 -14.95 -18.43 1.98
C ILE A 101 -14.32 -17.14 1.45
N PRO A 102 -14.79 -15.96 1.89
CA PRO A 102 -14.14 -14.70 1.52
C PRO A 102 -12.69 -14.63 1.98
N LEU A 103 -11.82 -13.99 1.21
CA LEU A 103 -10.39 -13.86 1.52
C LEU A 103 -10.12 -13.29 2.92
N TYR A 104 -10.89 -12.28 3.34
CA TYR A 104 -10.74 -11.71 4.68
C TYR A 104 -11.03 -12.71 5.81
N ARG A 105 -11.90 -13.69 5.56
CA ARG A 105 -12.18 -14.80 6.49
C ARG A 105 -11.07 -15.82 6.49
N PHE A 106 -10.51 -16.12 5.32
CA PHE A 106 -9.38 -17.03 5.22
C PHE A 106 -8.16 -16.49 5.99
N LEU A 107 -7.85 -15.20 5.83
CA LEU A 107 -6.72 -14.57 6.49
C LEU A 107 -6.97 -14.22 7.97
N GLY A 108 -8.15 -13.71 8.27
CA GLY A 108 -8.50 -13.19 9.61
C GLY A 108 -9.22 -14.19 10.52
N GLY A 109 -9.57 -15.37 10.00
CA GLY A 109 -10.33 -16.37 10.75
C GLY A 109 -11.70 -15.86 11.21
N ILE A 110 -12.22 -16.44 12.29
CA ILE A 110 -13.55 -16.13 12.85
C ILE A 110 -13.63 -14.66 13.31
N SER A 111 -12.54 -14.12 13.83
CA SER A 111 -12.47 -12.76 14.36
C SER A 111 -12.22 -11.69 13.30
N GLY A 112 -11.88 -12.07 12.06
CA GLY A 112 -11.60 -11.17 10.94
C GLY A 112 -12.86 -10.56 10.34
N ASN A 113 -13.57 -9.70 11.08
CA ASN A 113 -14.84 -9.09 10.68
C ASN A 113 -14.93 -7.59 10.99
N ARG A 114 -13.82 -6.97 11.39
CA ARG A 114 -13.79 -5.55 11.76
C ARG A 114 -12.95 -4.78 10.73
N MET A 115 -13.56 -3.75 10.12
CA MET A 115 -12.84 -2.81 9.29
C MET A 115 -11.93 -1.92 10.15
N PRO A 116 -10.67 -1.66 9.72
CA PRO A 116 -9.82 -0.69 10.40
C PRO A 116 -10.33 0.73 10.21
N VAL A 117 -9.96 1.63 11.13
CA VAL A 117 -10.11 3.07 10.89
C VAL A 117 -9.15 3.44 9.73
N PRO A 118 -9.63 4.12 8.69
CA PRO A 118 -8.76 4.52 7.58
C PRO A 118 -7.73 5.56 8.05
N MET A 119 -6.49 5.41 7.59
CA MET A 119 -5.44 6.41 7.68
C MET A 119 -5.31 7.05 6.30
N MET A 120 -5.86 8.26 6.13
CA MET A 120 -5.83 8.94 4.85
C MET A 120 -4.71 9.96 4.80
N ASN A 121 -3.73 9.73 3.92
CA ASN A 121 -2.70 10.73 3.63
C ASN A 121 -3.30 11.92 2.90
N ILE A 122 -3.14 13.14 3.44
CA ILE A 122 -3.71 14.37 2.88
C ILE A 122 -2.67 15.44 2.57
N VAL A 123 -1.47 15.36 3.16
CA VAL A 123 -0.31 16.20 2.83
C VAL A 123 0.93 15.33 2.71
N ASN A 124 1.68 15.50 1.63
CA ASN A 124 2.96 14.87 1.37
C ASN A 124 4.12 15.83 1.65
N GLY A 125 5.21 15.27 2.18
CA GLY A 125 6.48 15.94 2.35
C GLY A 125 7.64 14.96 2.10
N GLY A 126 8.82 15.26 2.59
CA GLY A 126 9.99 14.41 2.46
C GLY A 126 10.28 14.01 1.01
N CYS A 127 10.58 12.73 0.78
CA CYS A 127 10.89 12.21 -0.54
C CYS A 127 9.68 12.12 -1.49
N HIS A 128 8.44 12.18 -0.99
CA HIS A 128 7.22 12.16 -1.79
C HIS A 128 6.84 13.54 -2.36
N ALA A 129 7.44 14.60 -1.85
CA ALA A 129 7.18 15.98 -2.29
C ALA A 129 8.41 16.86 -2.04
N LEU A 130 9.49 16.62 -2.77
CA LEU A 130 10.76 17.35 -2.62
C LEU A 130 10.62 18.89 -2.69
N SER A 131 9.59 19.38 -3.37
CA SER A 131 9.30 20.81 -3.46
C SER A 131 8.50 21.37 -2.27
N SER A 132 8.03 20.53 -1.36
CA SER A 132 7.19 20.97 -0.23
C SER A 132 7.97 21.69 0.86
N GLY A 133 9.26 21.37 1.01
CA GLY A 133 10.10 21.86 2.11
C GLY A 133 9.82 21.23 3.47
N LEU A 134 9.01 20.16 3.50
CA LEU A 134 8.66 19.41 4.71
C LEU A 134 9.59 18.21 4.89
N ASP A 135 9.97 17.90 6.12
CA ASP A 135 10.80 16.76 6.47
C ASP A 135 9.99 15.48 6.65
N VAL A 136 8.78 15.58 7.23
CA VAL A 136 7.86 14.46 7.42
C VAL A 136 7.27 14.03 6.10
N GLN A 137 7.31 12.73 5.82
CA GLN A 137 6.96 12.15 4.52
C GLN A 137 5.46 12.19 4.23
N GLU A 138 4.63 11.91 5.24
CA GLU A 138 3.17 11.83 5.12
C GLU A 138 2.49 12.39 6.35
N PHE A 139 1.41 13.15 6.13
CA PHE A 139 0.52 13.62 7.18
C PHE A 139 -0.86 13.03 6.95
N MET A 140 -1.30 12.20 7.89
CA MET A 140 -2.54 11.42 7.77
C MET A 140 -3.60 11.90 8.76
N ILE A 141 -4.87 11.79 8.35
CA ILE A 141 -6.01 11.93 9.25
C ILE A 141 -6.65 10.57 9.51
N MET A 142 -7.18 10.39 10.72
CA MET A 142 -7.86 9.18 11.18
C MET A 142 -9.16 9.55 11.87
N PRO A 143 -10.33 9.38 11.23
CA PRO A 143 -11.62 9.71 11.84
C PRO A 143 -12.07 8.64 12.83
N VAL A 144 -11.53 8.67 14.04
CA VAL A 144 -11.75 7.66 15.08
C VAL A 144 -13.14 7.71 15.71
N GLY A 145 -13.79 8.88 15.68
CA GLY A 145 -15.14 9.10 16.18
C GLY A 145 -16.25 8.69 15.22
N ALA A 146 -15.93 8.37 13.97
CA ALA A 146 -16.96 8.03 12.98
C ALA A 146 -17.62 6.67 13.27
N PRO A 147 -18.97 6.57 13.15
CA PRO A 147 -19.72 5.37 13.54
C PRO A 147 -19.56 4.18 12.59
N SER A 148 -18.98 4.37 11.41
CA SER A 148 -18.76 3.31 10.42
C SER A 148 -17.63 3.68 9.45
N PHE A 149 -17.06 2.68 8.79
CA PHE A 149 -16.04 2.88 7.75
C PHE A 149 -16.54 3.80 6.62
N LYS A 150 -17.81 3.68 6.23
CA LYS A 150 -18.42 4.58 5.23
C LYS A 150 -18.38 6.04 5.68
N GLU A 151 -18.71 6.29 6.94
CA GLU A 151 -18.67 7.65 7.50
C GLU A 151 -17.22 8.12 7.67
N CYS A 152 -16.28 7.23 8.05
CA CYS A 152 -14.86 7.56 8.04
C CYS A 152 -14.40 8.11 6.68
N LEU A 153 -14.73 7.42 5.60
CA LEU A 153 -14.36 7.86 4.24
C LEU A 153 -15.03 9.19 3.87
N ARG A 154 -16.29 9.39 4.24
CA ARG A 154 -16.98 10.67 4.02
C ARG A 154 -16.26 11.81 4.74
N TRP A 155 -15.97 11.65 6.03
CA TRP A 155 -15.26 12.64 6.82
C TRP A 155 -13.87 12.95 6.26
N CYS A 156 -13.12 11.92 5.90
CA CYS A 156 -11.83 12.08 5.21
C CYS A 156 -11.95 12.94 3.94
N ALA A 157 -12.94 12.66 3.09
CA ALA A 157 -13.16 13.40 1.85
C ALA A 157 -13.53 14.87 2.12
N GLU A 158 -14.38 15.13 3.10
CA GLU A 158 -14.79 16.49 3.48
C GLU A 158 -13.61 17.29 4.01
N VAL A 159 -12.77 16.70 4.87
CA VAL A 159 -11.54 17.35 5.38
C VAL A 159 -10.56 17.60 4.23
N PHE A 160 -10.37 16.62 3.31
CA PHE A 160 -9.50 16.78 2.15
C PHE A 160 -9.93 17.96 1.26
N HIS A 161 -11.24 18.11 1.02
CA HIS A 161 -11.77 19.24 0.25
C HIS A 161 -11.69 20.59 0.99
N ALA A 162 -11.88 20.59 2.32
CA ALA A 162 -11.67 21.77 3.13
C ALA A 162 -10.19 22.22 3.09
N LEU A 163 -9.25 21.26 3.18
CA LEU A 163 -7.82 21.53 3.02
C LEU A 163 -7.49 22.13 1.65
N ALA A 164 -8.07 21.58 0.57
CA ALA A 164 -7.89 22.13 -0.78
C ALA A 164 -8.35 23.61 -0.85
N ALA A 165 -9.47 23.95 -0.21
CA ALA A 165 -9.98 25.32 -0.17
C ALA A 165 -9.03 26.27 0.59
N ILE A 166 -8.50 25.83 1.73
CA ILE A 166 -7.51 26.59 2.52
C ILE A 166 -6.24 26.85 1.68
N LEU A 167 -5.67 25.80 1.09
CA LEU A 167 -4.45 25.91 0.28
C LEU A 167 -4.65 26.87 -0.90
N LYS A 168 -5.77 26.76 -1.62
CA LYS A 168 -6.13 27.70 -2.70
C LYS A 168 -6.25 29.14 -2.22
N SER A 169 -6.89 29.38 -1.07
CA SER A 169 -7.05 30.74 -0.51
C SER A 169 -5.71 31.38 -0.14
N ARG A 170 -4.70 30.55 0.18
CA ARG A 170 -3.33 30.99 0.48
C ARG A 170 -2.45 31.05 -0.75
N GLY A 171 -2.97 30.77 -1.96
CA GLY A 171 -2.20 30.70 -3.21
C GLY A 171 -1.23 29.53 -3.30
N LEU A 172 -1.45 28.47 -2.50
CA LEU A 172 -0.62 27.27 -2.47
C LEU A 172 -1.11 26.21 -3.46
N ALA A 173 -0.20 25.34 -3.90
CA ALA A 173 -0.50 24.26 -4.84
C ALA A 173 -1.47 23.24 -4.21
N THR A 174 -2.39 22.74 -5.04
CA THR A 174 -3.28 21.61 -4.71
C THR A 174 -3.04 20.42 -5.66
N SER A 175 -1.86 20.34 -6.26
CA SER A 175 -1.41 19.14 -6.97
C SER A 175 -1.19 18.02 -5.97
N VAL A 176 -1.53 16.80 -6.39
CA VAL A 176 -1.44 15.59 -5.57
C VAL A 176 -0.12 14.90 -5.87
N GLY A 177 0.58 14.46 -4.84
CA GLY A 177 1.77 13.63 -4.97
C GLY A 177 1.45 12.17 -5.28
N ASP A 178 2.48 11.35 -5.45
CA ASP A 178 2.35 9.93 -5.81
C ASP A 178 1.61 9.11 -4.75
N GLU A 179 1.66 9.54 -3.50
CA GLU A 179 0.99 8.90 -2.35
C GLU A 179 -0.37 9.53 -1.99
N GLY A 180 -0.93 10.36 -2.86
CA GLY A 180 -2.30 10.84 -2.79
C GLY A 180 -2.51 12.19 -2.10
N GLY A 181 -1.73 12.61 -1.13
CA GLY A 181 -1.87 13.90 -0.44
C GLY A 181 -1.46 15.11 -1.30
N PHE A 182 -1.87 16.32 -0.91
CA PHE A 182 -1.37 17.55 -1.53
C PHE A 182 0.12 17.76 -1.26
N ALA A 183 0.81 18.47 -2.13
CA ALA A 183 2.23 18.80 -1.99
C ALA A 183 2.44 20.34 -1.99
N PRO A 184 1.88 21.08 -1.00
CA PRO A 184 2.04 22.51 -0.90
C PRO A 184 3.45 22.88 -0.39
N ALA A 185 3.97 24.01 -0.82
CA ALA A 185 5.18 24.60 -0.25
C ALA A 185 4.84 25.27 1.09
N LEU A 186 4.90 24.53 2.18
CA LEU A 186 4.74 25.01 3.55
C LEU A 186 6.11 25.29 4.19
N LYS A 187 6.13 26.07 5.26
CA LYS A 187 7.38 26.52 5.89
C LYS A 187 7.95 25.52 6.89
N SER A 188 7.09 24.68 7.47
CA SER A 188 7.48 23.68 8.47
C SER A 188 6.43 22.60 8.61
N ASP A 189 6.81 21.50 9.27
CA ASP A 189 5.89 20.42 9.62
C ASP A 189 4.79 20.87 10.58
N GLU A 190 5.09 21.84 11.48
CA GLU A 190 4.06 22.45 12.35
C GLU A 190 3.02 23.18 11.51
N GLU A 191 3.42 23.98 10.52
CA GLU A 191 2.45 24.68 9.64
C GLU A 191 1.57 23.67 8.88
N ALA A 192 2.11 22.52 8.50
CA ALA A 192 1.32 21.46 7.87
C ALA A 192 0.26 20.91 8.82
N ILE A 193 0.63 20.61 10.07
CA ILE A 193 -0.30 20.12 11.10
C ILE A 193 -1.36 21.19 11.42
N GLU A 194 -0.96 22.43 11.61
CA GLU A 194 -1.90 23.54 11.89
C GLU A 194 -2.90 23.73 10.75
N THR A 195 -2.44 23.64 9.50
CA THR A 195 -3.31 23.75 8.33
C THR A 195 -4.30 22.58 8.24
N ILE A 196 -3.88 21.36 8.60
CA ILE A 196 -4.76 20.19 8.69
C ILE A 196 -5.80 20.39 9.80
N LEU A 197 -5.38 20.85 10.98
CA LEU A 197 -6.31 21.13 12.09
C LEU A 197 -7.34 22.20 11.74
N GLU A 198 -6.96 23.23 10.97
CA GLU A 198 -7.89 24.21 10.42
C GLU A 198 -8.88 23.55 9.44
N ALA A 199 -8.40 22.66 8.57
CA ALA A 199 -9.25 21.95 7.63
C ALA A 199 -10.27 21.04 8.33
N VAL A 200 -9.87 20.33 9.39
CA VAL A 200 -10.75 19.50 10.22
C VAL A 200 -11.88 20.34 10.82
N LYS A 201 -11.53 21.50 11.40
CA LYS A 201 -12.53 22.44 11.98
C LYS A 201 -13.46 23.03 10.91
N ASN A 202 -12.93 23.41 9.76
CA ASN A 202 -13.72 23.96 8.66
C ASN A 202 -14.67 22.92 8.03
N ALA A 203 -14.32 21.64 8.12
CA ALA A 203 -15.20 20.53 7.74
C ALA A 203 -16.28 20.21 8.81
N GLY A 204 -16.24 20.89 9.98
CA GLY A 204 -17.23 20.74 11.05
C GLY A 204 -16.90 19.66 12.07
N TYR A 205 -15.64 19.19 12.11
CA TYR A 205 -15.19 18.16 13.04
C TYR A 205 -14.30 18.72 14.16
N GLU A 206 -14.22 17.99 15.27
CA GLU A 206 -13.44 18.38 16.46
C GLU A 206 -12.12 17.58 16.50
N PRO A 207 -10.96 18.25 16.27
CA PRO A 207 -9.67 17.59 16.36
C PRO A 207 -9.43 16.93 17.72
N GLY A 208 -8.95 15.68 17.71
CA GLY A 208 -8.68 14.91 18.93
C GLY A 208 -9.88 14.17 19.50
N LYS A 209 -11.08 14.34 18.91
CA LYS A 209 -12.30 13.65 19.30
C LYS A 209 -12.92 12.85 18.14
N ASP A 210 -13.07 13.50 17.01
CA ASP A 210 -13.62 12.96 15.79
C ASP A 210 -12.54 12.30 14.91
#